data_a753b73805038008460cad011ccd8778
#
_entry.id   a753b73805038008460cad011ccd8778
#
_cell.length_a   1.000
_cell.length_b   1.000
_cell.length_c   1.000
_cell.angle_alpha   90.00
_cell.angle_beta   90.00
_cell.angle_gamma   90.00
#
_symmetry.space_group_name_H-M   'P 1'
#
loop_
_entity.id
_entity.type
_entity.pdbx_description
1 polymer ?
#
loop_
_entity_poly.entity_id
_entity_poly.type
_entity_poly.pdbx_seq_one_letter_code
_entity_poly.pdbx_strand_id
1 'polypeptide(L)'
;VENWGAGGFKKAGDLNKAIKGVNNKDFKILLSHDPSHWKSKVTSHNFRFPLTLSGHTHGMQFGIDIPGWIKWSPIKWRYPEFAGLYYKAKEYLYVNRGFGYLAYPGRVGMWPEITLITLKKRKIDV
;
A
#
# COMPACT_ATOMS: atom_id res chain seq x y z
N VAL A 1 -4.36 6.28 7.97
CA VAL A 1 -3.19 7.12 8.26
C VAL A 1 -2.91 7.98 7.05
N GLU A 2 -2.82 9.28 7.25
CA GLU A 2 -2.51 10.25 6.21
C GLU A 2 -1.08 10.08 5.66
N ASN A 3 -0.69 10.98 4.76
CA ASN A 3 0.60 10.91 4.09
C ASN A 3 1.74 10.80 5.09
N TRP A 4 2.54 9.74 4.98
CA TRP A 4 3.73 9.53 5.79
C TRP A 4 4.87 10.47 5.38
N GLY A 5 4.89 10.87 4.09
CA GLY A 5 5.83 11.84 3.57
C GLY A 5 7.25 11.32 3.42
N ALA A 6 7.45 10.17 2.83
CA ALA A 6 8.76 9.80 2.32
C ALA A 6 9.11 10.73 1.16
N GLY A 7 9.99 11.67 1.39
CA GLY A 7 10.39 12.69 0.42
C GLY A 7 9.95 14.09 0.84
N GLY A 8 9.71 14.99 -0.10
CA GLY A 8 9.35 16.39 0.17
C GLY A 8 7.91 16.63 0.64
N PHE A 9 7.11 15.58 0.84
CA PHE A 9 5.72 15.73 1.28
C PHE A 9 5.62 15.94 2.79
N LYS A 10 4.61 16.69 3.23
CA LYS A 10 4.33 16.92 4.64
C LYS A 10 4.05 15.58 5.34
N LYS A 11 4.77 15.32 6.43
CA LYS A 11 4.55 14.16 7.28
C LYS A 11 3.37 14.44 8.21
N ALA A 12 2.19 13.94 7.85
CA ALA A 12 0.97 14.05 8.63
C ALA A 12 0.50 12.70 9.19
N GLY A 13 1.10 11.60 8.74
CA GLY A 13 0.76 10.26 9.20
C GLY A 13 1.26 9.97 10.60
N ASP A 14 0.35 9.59 11.50
CA ASP A 14 0.64 9.18 12.88
C ASP A 14 -0.01 7.83 13.15
N LEU A 15 0.81 6.77 13.18
CA LEU A 15 0.36 5.40 13.41
C LEU A 15 -0.09 5.21 14.86
N ASN A 16 0.61 5.81 15.82
CA ASN A 16 0.25 5.68 17.24
C ASN A 16 -1.10 6.33 17.53
N LYS A 17 -1.39 7.47 16.90
CA LYS A 17 -2.70 8.11 16.98
C LYS A 17 -3.79 7.25 16.34
N ALA A 18 -3.49 6.60 15.20
CA ALA A 18 -4.44 5.77 14.48
C ALA A 18 -4.84 4.50 15.24
N ILE A 19 -3.97 3.95 16.08
CA ILE A 19 -4.25 2.74 16.88
C ILE A 19 -4.86 3.02 18.25
N LYS A 20 -5.02 4.29 18.62
CA LYS A 20 -5.59 4.64 19.92
C LYS A 20 -7.00 4.06 20.07
N GLY A 21 -7.20 3.24 21.11
CA GLY A 21 -8.47 2.54 21.36
C GLY A 21 -8.68 1.26 20.57
N VAL A 22 -7.73 0.84 19.72
CA VAL A 22 -7.80 -0.42 18.98
C VAL A 22 -7.32 -1.58 19.85
N ASN A 23 -8.09 -2.68 19.88
CA ASN A 23 -7.67 -3.88 20.60
C ASN A 23 -6.59 -4.63 19.80
N ASN A 24 -5.52 -5.06 20.50
CA ASN A 24 -4.41 -5.78 19.84
C ASN A 24 -4.83 -7.15 19.28
N LYS A 25 -5.87 -7.77 19.83
CA LYS A 25 -6.39 -9.09 19.38
C LYS A 25 -7.24 -9.02 18.12
N ASP A 26 -7.72 -7.84 17.73
CA ASP A 26 -8.56 -7.70 16.55
C ASP A 26 -7.77 -7.90 15.25
N PHE A 27 -8.44 -8.42 14.22
CA PHE A 27 -7.89 -8.38 12.87
C PHE A 27 -7.93 -6.95 12.36
N LYS A 28 -6.78 -6.42 11.99
CA LYS A 28 -6.63 -5.02 11.59
C LYS A 28 -6.31 -4.87 10.12
N ILE A 29 -7.02 -3.97 9.46
CA ILE A 29 -6.69 -3.49 8.13
C ILE A 29 -6.26 -2.04 8.28
N LEU A 30 -5.02 -1.75 7.91
CA LEU A 30 -4.49 -0.40 7.94
C LEU A 30 -4.68 0.29 6.60
N LEU A 31 -5.37 1.43 6.59
CA LEU A 31 -5.41 2.32 5.44
C LEU A 31 -4.29 3.35 5.59
N SER A 32 -3.29 3.31 4.74
CA SER A 32 -2.16 4.24 4.76
C SER A 32 -1.94 4.82 3.37
N HIS A 33 -1.97 6.15 3.25
CA HIS A 33 -1.87 6.80 1.95
C HIS A 33 -0.56 6.46 1.22
N ASP A 34 0.57 6.62 1.88
CA ASP A 34 1.92 6.43 1.33
C ASP A 34 2.43 4.99 1.59
N PRO A 35 2.76 4.19 0.57
CA PRO A 35 3.24 2.82 0.76
C PRO A 35 4.60 2.73 1.46
N SER A 36 5.43 3.77 1.40
CA SER A 36 6.71 3.78 2.12
C SER A 36 6.58 3.71 3.64
N HIS A 37 5.42 4.11 4.17
CA HIS A 37 5.05 3.99 5.57
C HIS A 37 5.09 2.54 6.05
N TRP A 38 4.64 1.60 5.21
CA TRP A 38 4.60 0.18 5.55
C TRP A 38 5.97 -0.37 5.92
N LYS A 39 6.97 -0.16 5.08
CA LYS A 39 8.33 -0.65 5.30
C LYS A 39 9.06 0.11 6.41
N SER A 40 8.80 1.41 6.55
CA SER A 40 9.54 2.27 7.49
C SER A 40 9.01 2.22 8.92
N LYS A 41 7.72 1.95 9.11
CA LYS A 41 7.08 1.99 10.43
C LYS A 41 6.15 0.82 10.72
N VAL A 42 5.31 0.42 9.76
CA VAL A 42 4.24 -0.56 10.00
C VAL A 42 4.82 -1.93 10.32
N THR A 43 5.74 -2.45 9.49
CA THR A 43 6.34 -3.79 9.68
C THR A 43 7.23 -3.93 10.92
N SER A 44 7.62 -2.85 11.55
CA SER A 44 8.40 -2.83 12.79
C SER A 44 7.59 -2.41 14.01
N HIS A 45 6.29 -2.18 13.86
CA HIS A 45 5.44 -1.74 14.95
C HIS A 45 5.05 -2.91 15.87
N ASN A 46 4.82 -2.63 17.16
CA ASN A 46 4.39 -3.64 18.15
C ASN A 46 2.98 -4.19 17.87
N PHE A 47 2.10 -3.38 17.27
CA PHE A 47 0.82 -3.83 16.72
C PHE A 47 1.03 -4.46 15.37
N ARG A 48 0.38 -5.59 15.12
CA ARG A 48 0.40 -6.25 13.82
C ARG A 48 -0.74 -5.75 12.94
N PHE A 49 -0.42 -5.51 11.67
CA PHE A 49 -1.36 -5.12 10.63
C PHE A 49 -1.32 -6.16 9.50
N PRO A 50 -2.10 -7.25 9.62
CA PRO A 50 -2.08 -8.32 8.64
C PRO A 50 -2.25 -7.86 7.20
N LEU A 51 -3.00 -6.76 6.99
CA LEU A 51 -3.18 -6.13 5.68
C LEU A 51 -3.08 -4.61 5.79
N THR A 52 -2.23 -4.03 4.96
CA THR A 52 -2.15 -2.58 4.72
C THR A 52 -2.58 -2.29 3.29
N LEU A 53 -3.45 -1.30 3.12
CA LEU A 53 -3.88 -0.80 1.81
C LEU A 53 -3.33 0.60 1.60
N SER A 54 -2.66 0.82 0.48
CA SER A 54 -2.06 2.10 0.12
C SER A 54 -2.38 2.49 -1.33
N GLY A 55 -2.18 3.76 -1.63
CA GLY A 55 -2.29 4.31 -2.97
C GLY A 55 -1.09 5.20 -3.30
N HIS A 56 -1.34 6.51 -3.53
CA HIS A 56 -0.38 7.59 -3.67
C HIS A 56 0.49 7.57 -4.95
N THR A 57 1.04 6.44 -5.32
CA THR A 57 2.06 6.34 -6.37
C THR A 57 1.52 6.53 -7.78
N HIS A 58 0.23 6.27 -8.00
CA HIS A 58 -0.43 6.18 -9.31
C HIS A 58 0.30 5.25 -10.31
N GLY A 59 1.28 4.45 -9.86
CA GLY A 59 2.23 3.74 -10.73
C GLY A 59 3.01 4.71 -11.63
N MET A 60 3.16 5.99 -11.22
CA MET A 60 3.62 7.11 -12.04
C MET A 60 2.80 7.34 -13.32
N GLN A 61 1.68 6.63 -13.50
CA GLN A 61 0.87 6.64 -14.74
C GLN A 61 1.68 6.20 -16.00
N PHE A 62 2.91 5.77 -15.81
CA PHE A 62 3.85 5.40 -16.85
C PHE A 62 4.67 4.17 -16.46
N GLY A 63 4.74 3.17 -17.34
CA GLY A 63 5.51 1.96 -17.09
C GLY A 63 5.09 0.79 -17.96
N ILE A 64 5.44 -0.41 -17.52
CA ILE A 64 5.06 -1.68 -18.13
C ILE A 64 4.52 -2.58 -17.03
N ASP A 65 3.30 -3.05 -17.17
CA ASP A 65 2.71 -4.03 -16.26
C ASP A 65 2.04 -5.14 -17.06
N ILE A 66 2.79 -6.21 -17.29
CA ILE A 66 2.32 -7.43 -17.95
C ILE A 66 2.23 -8.51 -16.87
N PRO A 67 1.01 -8.92 -16.47
CA PRO A 67 0.80 -9.90 -15.41
C PRO A 67 1.61 -11.18 -15.62
N GLY A 68 2.31 -11.63 -14.58
CA GLY A 68 3.11 -12.84 -14.61
C GLY A 68 4.46 -12.72 -15.33
N TRP A 69 4.78 -11.59 -15.93
CA TRP A 69 6.03 -11.39 -16.65
C TRP A 69 6.84 -10.19 -16.16
N ILE A 70 6.39 -8.96 -16.36
CA ILE A 70 7.16 -7.77 -16.01
C ILE A 70 6.29 -6.70 -15.37
N LYS A 71 6.79 -6.11 -14.30
CA LYS A 71 6.22 -4.93 -13.67
C LYS A 71 7.33 -3.90 -13.43
N TRP A 72 7.29 -2.82 -14.18
CA TRP A 72 8.29 -1.77 -14.11
C TRP A 72 7.68 -0.38 -14.31
N SER A 73 8.16 0.58 -13.53
CA SER A 73 7.88 2.01 -13.68
C SER A 73 9.07 2.79 -13.15
N PRO A 74 9.38 3.98 -13.66
CA PRO A 74 10.42 4.85 -13.09
C PRO A 74 10.21 5.17 -11.62
N ILE A 75 8.94 5.18 -11.16
CA ILE A 75 8.60 5.41 -9.75
C ILE A 75 9.21 4.38 -8.81
N LYS A 76 9.61 3.20 -9.30
CA LYS A 76 10.23 2.14 -8.51
C LYS A 76 11.49 2.58 -7.79
N TRP A 77 12.23 3.52 -8.36
CA TRP A 77 13.42 4.08 -7.71
C TRP A 77 13.08 4.87 -6.45
N ARG A 78 11.91 5.47 -6.41
CA ARG A 78 11.42 6.25 -5.26
C ARG A 78 10.54 5.43 -4.33
N TYR A 79 9.66 4.63 -4.90
CA TYR A 79 8.73 3.75 -4.21
C TYR A 79 8.91 2.32 -4.72
N PRO A 80 9.78 1.51 -4.09
CA PRO A 80 9.97 0.11 -4.50
C PRO A 80 8.66 -0.67 -4.50
N GLU A 81 7.78 -0.40 -3.54
CA GLU A 81 6.42 -0.93 -3.44
C GLU A 81 5.43 0.05 -4.11
N PHE A 82 5.42 0.10 -5.46
CA PHE A 82 4.65 1.11 -6.20
C PHE A 82 3.30 0.61 -6.74
N ALA A 83 3.06 -0.69 -6.85
CA ALA A 83 1.79 -1.25 -7.37
C ALA A 83 1.64 -2.73 -7.06
N GLY A 84 0.44 -3.18 -6.68
CA GLY A 84 0.09 -4.57 -6.44
C GLY A 84 0.38 -5.06 -5.04
N LEU A 85 0.49 -6.38 -4.88
CA LEU A 85 0.60 -7.07 -3.61
C LEU A 85 2.06 -7.33 -3.23
N TYR A 86 2.40 -7.01 -1.99
CA TYR A 86 3.71 -7.29 -1.37
C TYR A 86 3.51 -8.05 -0.05
N TYR A 87 4.51 -8.86 0.32
CA TYR A 87 4.50 -9.65 1.54
C TYR A 87 5.84 -9.56 2.25
N LYS A 88 5.82 -9.22 3.52
CA LYS A 88 7.00 -9.18 4.39
C LYS A 88 6.58 -9.29 5.86
N ALA A 89 7.40 -9.97 6.67
CA ALA A 89 7.19 -10.10 8.13
C ALA A 89 5.79 -10.65 8.50
N LYS A 90 5.22 -11.54 7.68
CA LYS A 90 3.87 -12.10 7.82
C LYS A 90 2.75 -11.05 7.72
N GLU A 91 3.00 -9.96 7.02
CA GLU A 91 2.06 -8.88 6.73
C GLU A 91 1.98 -8.61 5.23
N TYR A 92 0.84 -8.17 4.77
CA TYR A 92 0.60 -7.83 3.37
C TYR A 92 0.46 -6.32 3.21
N LEU A 93 1.03 -5.82 2.13
CA LEU A 93 0.74 -4.49 1.60
C LEU A 93 0.13 -4.64 0.22
N TYR A 94 -0.98 -3.99 -0.03
CA TYR A 94 -1.53 -3.81 -1.36
C TYR A 94 -1.47 -2.34 -1.74
N VAL A 95 -0.83 -2.04 -2.87
CA VAL A 95 -0.72 -0.68 -3.41
C VAL A 95 -1.58 -0.56 -4.66
N ASN A 96 -2.68 0.19 -4.55
CA ASN A 96 -3.61 0.44 -5.65
C ASN A 96 -3.13 1.65 -6.46
N ARG A 97 -3.13 1.54 -7.78
CA ARG A 97 -2.73 2.62 -8.70
C ARG A 97 -3.82 3.67 -8.90
N GLY A 98 -5.04 3.36 -8.47
CA GLY A 98 -6.18 4.23 -8.68
C GLY A 98 -6.63 4.34 -10.15
N PHE A 99 -7.67 5.11 -10.38
CA PHE A 99 -8.21 5.37 -11.72
C PHE A 99 -8.17 6.86 -12.10
N GLY A 100 -7.74 7.73 -11.20
CA GLY A 100 -7.47 9.14 -11.47
C GLY A 100 -6.12 9.38 -12.15
N TYR A 101 -5.75 10.64 -12.24
CA TYR A 101 -4.44 11.08 -12.73
C TYR A 101 -3.85 12.19 -11.85
N LEU A 102 -2.54 12.38 -11.97
CA LEU A 102 -1.80 13.44 -11.30
C LEU A 102 -0.86 14.09 -12.32
N ALA A 103 -0.93 15.41 -12.47
CA ALA A 103 -0.16 16.24 -13.39
C ALA A 103 -0.38 15.92 -14.89
N TYR A 104 -0.18 14.69 -15.31
CA TYR A 104 -0.37 14.25 -16.70
C TYR A 104 -1.74 13.56 -16.86
N PRO A 105 -2.63 14.04 -17.75
CA PRO A 105 -3.99 13.51 -17.92
C PRO A 105 -4.03 12.26 -18.80
N GLY A 106 -3.25 11.24 -18.46
CA GLY A 106 -3.17 10.00 -19.21
C GLY A 106 -2.42 8.92 -18.46
N ARG A 107 -2.43 7.71 -19.04
CA ARG A 107 -1.68 6.55 -18.53
C ARG A 107 -1.06 5.80 -19.70
N VAL A 108 0.19 5.38 -19.54
CA VAL A 108 0.93 4.58 -20.52
C VAL A 108 1.46 3.32 -19.82
N GLY A 109 0.91 2.17 -20.19
CA GLY A 109 1.31 0.86 -19.63
C GLY A 109 0.98 0.63 -18.15
N MET A 110 0.45 1.65 -17.45
CA MET A 110 -0.05 1.59 -16.07
C MET A 110 -1.55 1.87 -16.07
N TRP A 111 -2.34 0.84 -16.36
CA TRP A 111 -3.80 0.96 -16.49
C TRP A 111 -4.47 1.41 -15.19
N PRO A 112 -5.63 2.09 -15.26
CA PRO A 112 -6.44 2.39 -14.10
C PRO A 112 -6.86 1.09 -13.40
N GLU A 113 -7.04 1.17 -12.08
CA GLU A 113 -7.27 -0.01 -11.25
C GLU A 113 -8.39 0.22 -10.24
N ILE A 114 -9.32 -0.74 -10.22
CA ILE A 114 -10.28 -0.95 -9.14
C ILE A 114 -10.04 -2.36 -8.60
N THR A 115 -9.76 -2.49 -7.32
CA THR A 115 -9.38 -3.77 -6.72
C THR A 115 -10.48 -4.30 -5.82
N LEU A 116 -10.92 -5.54 -6.09
CA LEU A 116 -11.79 -6.30 -5.20
C LEU A 116 -10.92 -7.20 -4.31
N ILE A 117 -11.03 -7.04 -3.00
CA ILE A 117 -10.32 -7.87 -2.00
C ILE A 117 -11.34 -8.70 -1.24
N THR A 118 -11.18 -10.02 -1.29
CA THR A 118 -11.99 -10.95 -0.52
C THR A 118 -11.20 -11.47 0.67
N LEU A 119 -11.68 -11.19 1.88
CA LEU A 119 -11.11 -11.73 3.11
C LEU A 119 -11.89 -12.98 3.52
N LYS A 120 -11.17 -14.06 3.81
CA LYS A 120 -11.76 -15.31 4.28
C LYS A 120 -11.20 -15.70 5.65
N LYS A 121 -12.07 -16.01 6.58
CA LYS A 121 -11.65 -16.61 7.85
C LYS A 121 -11.14 -18.02 7.58
N ARG A 122 -9.89 -18.31 7.95
CA ARG A 122 -9.38 -19.68 7.88
C ARG A 122 -10.10 -20.52 8.94
N LYS A 123 -10.76 -21.61 8.53
CA LYS A 123 -11.16 -22.67 9.45
C LYS A 123 -9.87 -23.34 9.95
N ILE A 124 -9.65 -23.34 11.25
CA ILE A 124 -8.65 -24.21 11.87
C ILE A 124 -9.40 -25.52 12.08
N ASP A 125 -9.10 -26.53 11.28
CA ASP A 125 -9.55 -27.88 11.55
C ASP A 125 -8.82 -28.33 12.84
N VAL A 126 -9.57 -28.48 13.91
CA VAL A 126 -9.13 -28.96 15.23
C VAL A 126 -9.12 -30.48 15.19
#